data_4b9a011fecc8e96d44503577ca57504a
#
_entry.id   4b9a011fecc8e96d44503577ca57504a
#
_cell.length_a   1.000
_cell.length_b   1.000
_cell.length_c   1.000
_cell.angle_alpha   90.00
_cell.angle_beta   90.00
_cell.angle_gamma   90.00
#
_symmetry.space_group_name_H-M   'P 1'
#
loop_
_entity.id
_entity.type
_entity.pdbx_description
1 polymer ?
#
loop_
_entity_poly.entity_id
_entity_poly.type
_entity_poly.pdbx_seq_one_letter_code
_entity_poly.pdbx_strand_id
1 'polypeptide(L)'
;MSSIDYDLKKIRGLVFDVDGVLSPAVIPMYPTGEPMRMVNIKDGYALQLALKHGYKIAILTGGNTKAVDVRFRGLGITDVFLGASIKLPIMQQWMRDNGL
;
A
#
# COMPACT_ATOMS: atom_id res chain seq x y z
N MET A 1 -15.09 -20.28 8.59
CA MET A 1 -14.01 -20.56 9.56
C MET A 1 -12.67 -20.10 9.00
N SER A 2 -11.89 -19.43 9.80
CA SER A 2 -10.56 -18.97 9.39
C SER A 2 -9.55 -20.11 9.53
N SER A 3 -8.69 -20.28 8.51
CA SER A 3 -7.54 -21.18 8.55
C SER A 3 -6.24 -20.48 8.91
N ILE A 4 -6.32 -19.25 9.44
CA ILE A 4 -5.17 -18.44 9.78
C ILE A 4 -4.57 -18.90 11.11
N ASP A 5 -3.28 -19.25 11.10
CA ASP A 5 -2.59 -19.80 12.28
C ASP A 5 -2.04 -18.71 13.21
N TYR A 6 -2.06 -17.46 12.83
CA TYR A 6 -1.52 -16.38 13.64
C TYR A 6 -2.65 -15.55 14.28
N ASP A 7 -2.31 -14.88 15.37
CA ASP A 7 -3.25 -14.03 16.11
C ASP A 7 -3.39 -12.67 15.42
N LEU A 8 -4.53 -12.43 14.81
CA LEU A 8 -4.83 -11.18 14.11
C LEU A 8 -4.76 -9.96 15.03
N LYS A 9 -4.98 -10.14 16.33
CA LYS A 9 -4.91 -9.05 17.31
C LYS A 9 -3.50 -8.52 17.51
N LYS A 10 -2.48 -9.29 17.12
CA LYS A 10 -1.08 -8.88 17.22
C LYS A 10 -0.60 -8.11 16.01
N ILE A 11 -1.39 -8.05 14.94
CA ILE A 11 -1.05 -7.31 13.74
C ILE A 11 -1.24 -5.82 14.02
N ARG A 12 -0.20 -5.02 13.79
CA ARG A 12 -0.22 -3.57 13.99
C ARG A 12 0.17 -2.78 12.76
N GLY A 13 0.83 -3.42 11.81
CA GLY A 13 1.28 -2.78 10.59
C GLY A 13 0.89 -3.58 9.35
N LEU A 14 0.59 -2.87 8.27
CA LEU A 14 0.22 -3.43 6.99
C LEU A 14 1.06 -2.77 5.91
N VAL A 15 1.66 -3.58 5.04
CA VAL A 15 2.48 -3.11 3.93
C VAL A 15 1.88 -3.63 2.64
N PHE A 16 1.60 -2.73 1.70
CA PHE A 16 0.97 -3.08 0.43
C PHE A 16 1.85 -2.71 -0.75
N ASP A 17 1.91 -3.59 -1.73
CA ASP A 17 2.29 -3.25 -3.09
C ASP A 17 1.08 -2.64 -3.81
N VAL A 18 1.30 -2.02 -4.96
CA VAL A 18 0.23 -1.40 -5.75
C VAL A 18 -0.18 -2.29 -6.90
N ASP A 19 0.74 -2.59 -7.83
CA ASP A 19 0.41 -3.32 -9.04
C ASP A 19 0.05 -4.78 -8.73
N GLY A 20 -1.14 -5.18 -9.11
CA GLY A 20 -1.66 -6.52 -8.85
C GLY A 20 -2.20 -6.73 -7.43
N VAL A 21 -2.13 -5.72 -6.56
CA VAL A 21 -2.61 -5.80 -5.17
C VAL A 21 -3.68 -4.74 -4.92
N LEU A 22 -3.32 -3.45 -4.94
CA LEU A 22 -4.26 -2.35 -4.78
C LEU A 22 -4.72 -1.79 -6.13
N SER A 23 -4.12 -2.22 -7.22
CA SER A 23 -4.52 -1.97 -8.59
C SER A 23 -4.57 -3.32 -9.31
N PRO A 24 -5.44 -3.51 -10.31
CA PRO A 24 -5.51 -4.78 -11.04
C PRO A 24 -4.17 -5.15 -11.71
N ALA A 25 -3.95 -6.45 -11.91
CA ALA A 25 -2.76 -6.95 -12.58
C ALA A 25 -2.77 -6.67 -14.09
N VAL A 26 -3.95 -6.45 -14.66
CA VAL A 26 -4.13 -6.10 -16.08
C VAL A 26 -4.84 -4.76 -16.14
N ILE A 27 -4.15 -3.76 -16.66
CA ILE A 27 -4.65 -2.37 -16.68
C ILE A 27 -4.32 -1.73 -18.04
N PRO A 28 -5.10 -0.69 -18.45
CA PRO A 28 -4.78 0.09 -19.63
C PRO A 28 -3.45 0.84 -19.47
N MET A 29 -2.94 1.30 -20.59
CA MET A 29 -1.71 2.07 -20.63
C MET A 29 -1.99 3.40 -21.32
N TYR A 30 -1.43 4.49 -20.78
CA TYR A 30 -1.48 5.78 -21.46
C TYR A 30 -0.64 5.75 -22.75
N PRO A 31 -0.95 6.64 -23.72
CA PRO A 31 -0.11 6.73 -24.93
C PRO A 31 1.38 6.98 -24.65
N THR A 32 1.70 7.55 -23.49
CA THR A 32 3.08 7.79 -23.04
C THR A 32 3.80 6.51 -22.61
N GLY A 33 3.09 5.38 -22.49
CA GLY A 33 3.64 4.12 -22.00
C GLY A 33 3.49 3.94 -20.49
N GLU A 34 2.94 4.93 -19.78
CA GLU A 34 2.68 4.77 -18.35
C GLU A 34 1.45 3.90 -18.10
N PRO A 35 1.50 3.01 -17.10
CA PRO A 35 0.32 2.25 -16.72
C PRO A 35 -0.74 3.17 -16.10
N MET A 36 -2.00 2.97 -16.52
CA MET A 36 -3.15 3.69 -15.98
C MET A 36 -3.67 2.92 -14.77
N ARG A 37 -3.08 3.16 -13.62
CA ARG A 37 -3.45 2.44 -12.39
C ARG A 37 -4.87 2.81 -11.98
N MET A 38 -5.62 1.77 -11.66
CA MET A 38 -7.02 1.89 -11.26
C MET A 38 -7.10 1.74 -9.75
N VAL A 39 -8.06 2.44 -9.13
CA VAL A 39 -8.26 2.38 -7.70
C VAL A 39 -9.53 1.61 -7.37
N ASN A 40 -9.51 0.91 -6.26
CA ASN A 40 -10.68 0.23 -5.71
C ASN A 40 -11.24 1.07 -4.57
N ILE A 41 -12.50 1.51 -4.73
CA ILE A 41 -13.14 2.38 -3.75
C ILE A 41 -13.31 1.68 -2.40
N LYS A 42 -13.63 0.39 -2.42
CA LYS A 42 -13.79 -0.41 -1.19
C LYS A 42 -12.47 -0.56 -0.45
N ASP A 43 -11.37 -0.79 -1.18
CA ASP A 43 -10.03 -0.84 -0.59
C ASP A 43 -9.68 0.50 0.04
N GLY A 44 -9.98 1.61 -0.63
CA GLY A 44 -9.75 2.94 -0.09
C GLY A 44 -10.47 3.16 1.23
N TYR A 45 -11.72 2.76 1.32
CA TYR A 45 -12.48 2.86 2.56
C TYR A 45 -11.88 1.98 3.65
N ALA A 46 -11.51 0.75 3.33
CA ALA A 46 -10.91 -0.17 4.30
C ALA A 46 -9.57 0.35 4.83
N LEU A 47 -8.74 0.94 3.98
CA LEU A 47 -7.48 1.54 4.39
C LEU A 47 -7.70 2.72 5.35
N GLN A 48 -8.64 3.60 5.05
CA GLN A 48 -9.00 4.71 5.94
C GLN A 48 -9.51 4.20 7.29
N LEU A 49 -10.33 3.17 7.27
CA LEU A 49 -10.86 2.58 8.50
C LEU A 49 -9.73 1.98 9.35
N ALA A 50 -8.80 1.28 8.72
CA ALA A 50 -7.65 0.69 9.40
C ALA A 50 -6.78 1.78 10.06
N LEU A 51 -6.54 2.89 9.37
CA LEU A 51 -5.80 4.03 9.95
C LEU A 51 -6.50 4.58 11.19
N LYS A 52 -7.83 4.71 11.14
CA LYS A 52 -8.61 5.20 12.29
C LYS A 52 -8.52 4.26 13.49
N HIS A 53 -8.31 2.98 13.26
CA HIS A 53 -8.15 1.98 14.31
C HIS A 53 -6.69 1.81 14.76
N GLY A 54 -5.81 2.69 14.34
CA GLY A 54 -4.42 2.73 14.83
C GLY A 54 -3.44 1.83 14.10
N TYR A 55 -3.83 1.20 13.00
CA TYR A 55 -2.89 0.43 12.19
C TYR A 55 -1.90 1.35 11.49
N LYS A 56 -0.64 0.94 11.44
CA LYS A 56 0.39 1.60 10.63
C LYS A 56 0.34 1.01 9.23
N ILE A 57 0.29 1.88 8.22
CA ILE A 57 0.18 1.42 6.83
C ILE A 57 1.29 2.05 6.00
N ALA A 58 1.97 1.23 5.19
CA ALA A 58 2.94 1.67 4.21
C ALA A 58 2.56 1.15 2.83
N ILE A 59 2.78 1.97 1.83
CA ILE A 59 2.67 1.61 0.42
C ILE A 59 4.08 1.55 -0.15
N LEU A 60 4.48 0.40 -0.69
CA LEU A 60 5.77 0.19 -1.33
C LEU A 60 5.55 -0.24 -2.77
N THR A 61 5.96 0.58 -3.72
CA THR A 61 5.81 0.27 -5.14
C THR A 61 7.08 0.58 -5.91
N GLY A 62 7.40 -0.26 -6.89
CA GLY A 62 8.51 -0.02 -7.81
C GLY A 62 8.24 1.12 -8.80
N GLY A 63 6.98 1.50 -8.99
CA GLY A 63 6.60 2.58 -9.90
C GLY A 63 6.85 3.95 -9.29
N ASN A 64 6.97 4.96 -10.17
CA ASN A 64 7.24 6.35 -9.79
C ASN A 64 6.08 7.28 -10.13
N THR A 65 4.91 6.76 -10.45
CA THR A 65 3.77 7.56 -10.90
C THR A 65 3.25 8.42 -9.74
N LYS A 66 3.29 9.73 -9.92
CA LYS A 66 2.83 10.68 -8.89
C LYS A 66 1.37 10.46 -8.50
N ALA A 67 0.54 10.00 -9.43
CA ALA A 67 -0.87 9.73 -9.14
C ALA A 67 -1.06 8.73 -7.99
N VAL A 68 -0.17 7.76 -7.87
CA VAL A 68 -0.18 6.78 -6.77
C VAL A 68 0.05 7.49 -5.43
N ASP A 69 1.04 8.35 -5.37
CA ASP A 69 1.35 9.14 -4.17
C ASP A 69 0.15 10.01 -3.78
N VAL A 70 -0.41 10.74 -4.73
CA VAL A 70 -1.58 11.61 -4.50
C VAL A 70 -2.76 10.79 -3.98
N ARG A 71 -3.04 9.64 -4.58
CA ARG A 71 -4.18 8.81 -4.20
C ARG A 71 -4.05 8.32 -2.75
N PHE A 72 -2.91 7.71 -2.40
CA PHE A 72 -2.79 7.09 -1.09
C PHE A 72 -2.57 8.10 0.03
N ARG A 73 -1.87 9.21 -0.25
CA ARG A 73 -1.79 10.31 0.72
C ARG A 73 -3.15 10.96 0.94
N GLY A 74 -3.97 11.03 -0.10
CA GLY A 74 -5.35 11.53 0.01
C GLY A 74 -6.23 10.68 0.91
N LEU A 75 -5.90 9.40 1.08
CA LEU A 75 -6.59 8.50 2.02
C LEU A 75 -6.09 8.67 3.47
N GLY A 76 -5.03 9.41 3.68
CA GLY A 76 -4.41 9.61 4.99
C GLY A 76 -3.18 8.78 5.24
N ILE A 77 -2.70 8.02 4.25
CA ILE A 77 -1.46 7.25 4.37
C ILE A 77 -0.29 8.19 4.14
N THR A 78 0.60 8.31 5.12
CA THR A 78 1.76 9.19 5.05
C THR A 78 3.01 8.48 4.54
N ASP A 79 3.06 7.16 4.65
CA ASP A 79 4.24 6.36 4.33
C ASP A 79 4.06 5.71 2.95
N VAL A 80 4.30 6.48 1.91
CA VAL A 80 4.21 6.05 0.51
C VAL A 80 5.61 6.11 -0.09
N PHE A 81 6.13 4.93 -0.48
CA PHE A 81 7.47 4.78 -1.04
C PHE A 81 7.38 4.41 -2.51
N LEU A 82 7.67 5.38 -3.37
CA LEU A 82 7.74 5.19 -4.83
C LEU A 82 9.15 4.77 -5.23
N GLY A 83 9.27 4.12 -6.39
CA GLY A 83 10.57 3.68 -6.90
C GLY A 83 11.25 2.64 -6.02
N ALA A 84 10.49 1.91 -5.23
CA ALA A 84 10.99 0.93 -4.29
C ALA A 84 11.21 -0.43 -4.99
N SER A 85 12.23 -0.51 -5.85
CA SER A 85 12.53 -1.74 -6.58
C SER A 85 13.06 -2.84 -5.65
N ILE A 86 13.78 -2.46 -4.60
CA ILE A 86 14.24 -3.38 -3.55
C ILE A 86 13.45 -3.05 -2.29
N LYS A 87 12.43 -3.84 -2.01
CA LYS A 87 11.42 -3.51 -0.99
C LYS A 87 11.81 -3.90 0.43
N LEU A 88 12.53 -5.00 0.59
CA LEU A 88 12.80 -5.55 1.93
C LEU A 88 13.53 -4.58 2.86
N PRO A 89 14.64 -3.93 2.46
CA PRO A 89 15.29 -2.97 3.34
C PRO A 89 14.41 -1.78 3.73
N ILE A 90 13.60 -1.30 2.79
CA ILE A 90 12.68 -0.18 3.03
C ILE A 90 11.62 -0.59 4.05
N MET A 91 11.04 -1.77 3.88
CA MET A 91 10.05 -2.31 4.82
C MET A 91 10.65 -2.50 6.21
N GLN A 92 11.84 -3.05 6.30
CA GLN A 92 12.50 -3.27 7.59
C GLN A 92 12.79 -1.94 8.31
N GLN A 93 13.25 -0.92 7.58
CA GLN A 93 13.47 0.40 8.17
C GLN A 93 12.15 1.02 8.63
N TRP A 94 11.11 0.91 7.81
CA TRP A 94 9.79 1.41 8.18
C TRP A 94 9.25 0.73 9.44
N MET A 95 9.46 -0.57 9.57
CA MET A 95 9.07 -1.31 10.78
C MET A 95 9.80 -0.78 12.01
N ARG A 96 11.13 -0.57 11.91
CA ARG A 96 11.92 0.00 13.01
C ARG A 96 11.42 1.39 13.39
N ASP A 97 11.18 2.23 12.40
CA ASP A 97 10.74 3.62 12.61
C ASP A 97 9.36 3.68 13.30
N ASN A 98 8.54 2.66 13.14
CA ASN A 98 7.19 2.58 13.70
C ASN A 98 7.08 1.65 14.91
N GLY A 99 8.19 1.14 15.41
CA GLY A 99 8.20 0.27 16.58
C GLY A 99 7.57 -1.09 16.35
N LEU A 100 7.68 -1.61 15.15
CA LEU A 100 7.12 -2.91 14.76
C LEU A 100 8.16 -4.01 14.74
#